data_9094db096124c26a2e39c0c767f3f41c
#
_entry.id   9094db096124c26a2e39c0c767f3f41c
#
_cell.length_a   1.000
_cell.length_b   1.000
_cell.length_c   1.000
_cell.angle_alpha   90.00
_cell.angle_beta   90.00
_cell.angle_gamma   90.00
#
_symmetry.space_group_name_H-M   'P 1'
#
loop_
_entity.id
_entity.type
_entity.pdbx_description
1 polymer ?
#
loop_
_entity_poly.entity_id
_entity_poly.type
_entity_poly.pdbx_seq_one_letter_code
_entity_poly.pdbx_strand_id
1 'polypeptide(L)'
;MADGIDWLDDGTPYSKRFGDRYHGEQGALAQAQAVFLQGCGLPQAWAGARQWRILETGFGMGLNFLATWAAWRADAQRPQMLHFMSVEAWPVAASDLLRAAQGNPALEPLARQLHAQYWGLLPGVHRLVFEGGRVLLTLAIGDAHMQLREQAWQADSVYLDGFAPQCNPDIWSLPTLQAMARCCHPGTRLASWTVAGSVREALAQCG
;
A
#
# COMPACT_ATOMS: atom_id res chain seq x y z
N MET A 1 10.88 -15.50 -5.03
CA MET A 1 11.81 -15.45 -3.86
C MET A 1 11.53 -14.15 -3.13
N ALA A 2 11.42 -14.18 -1.80
CA ALA A 2 11.21 -12.98 -0.99
C ALA A 2 12.36 -11.98 -1.15
N ASP A 3 12.07 -10.69 -0.98
CA ASP A 3 13.12 -9.67 -0.95
C ASP A 3 14.03 -9.88 0.28
N GLY A 4 15.34 -9.73 0.11
CA GLY A 4 16.31 -9.80 1.20
C GLY A 4 16.33 -8.48 1.96
N ILE A 5 15.78 -8.48 3.19
CA ILE A 5 15.71 -7.31 4.03
C ILE A 5 16.90 -7.24 4.97
N ASP A 6 17.58 -6.12 5.01
CA ASP A 6 18.46 -5.73 6.12
C ASP A 6 17.69 -4.79 7.07
N TRP A 7 18.03 -4.89 8.34
CA TRP A 7 17.52 -3.98 9.36
C TRP A 7 18.68 -3.11 9.82
N LEU A 8 18.56 -1.81 9.56
CA LEU A 8 19.58 -0.84 9.94
C LEU A 8 19.63 -0.67 11.46
N ASP A 9 20.68 -0.03 11.98
CA ASP A 9 20.88 0.16 13.43
C ASP A 9 19.74 0.96 14.10
N ASP A 10 19.08 1.83 13.34
CA ASP A 10 17.91 2.59 13.76
C ASP A 10 16.59 1.79 13.70
N GLY A 11 16.66 0.51 13.31
CA GLY A 11 15.49 -0.36 13.15
C GLY A 11 14.74 -0.17 11.84
N THR A 12 15.23 0.65 10.91
CA THR A 12 14.59 0.86 9.60
C THR A 12 14.87 -0.34 8.68
N PRO A 13 13.85 -0.92 8.02
CA PRO A 13 14.05 -1.95 7.02
C PRO A 13 14.63 -1.37 5.72
N TYR A 14 15.59 -2.08 5.15
CA TYR A 14 16.32 -1.70 3.94
C TYR A 14 16.27 -2.84 2.91
N SER A 15 15.89 -2.51 1.68
CA SER A 15 15.88 -3.48 0.59
C SER A 15 17.26 -3.59 -0.05
N LYS A 16 17.85 -4.78 -0.02
CA LYS A 16 19.12 -5.06 -0.74
C LYS A 16 18.95 -4.98 -2.25
N ARG A 17 17.77 -5.35 -2.73
CA ARG A 17 17.45 -5.36 -4.16
C ARG A 17 17.42 -3.97 -4.74
N PHE A 18 16.76 -3.05 -4.05
CA PHE A 18 16.55 -1.69 -4.54
C PHE A 18 17.56 -0.69 -3.98
N GLY A 19 18.36 -1.07 -2.98
CA GLY A 19 19.32 -0.16 -2.37
C GLY A 19 18.65 1.03 -1.68
N ASP A 20 17.46 0.83 -1.09
CA ASP A 20 16.65 1.90 -0.55
C ASP A 20 15.94 1.49 0.75
N ARG A 21 15.52 2.46 1.54
CA ARG A 21 14.77 2.28 2.79
C ARG A 21 13.28 2.11 2.49
N TYR A 22 12.59 1.30 3.29
CA TYR A 22 11.14 1.11 3.18
C TYR A 22 10.32 2.32 3.68
N HIS A 23 10.90 3.21 4.45
CA HIS A 23 10.26 4.46 4.90
C HIS A 23 11.30 5.50 5.31
N GLY A 24 10.89 6.76 5.38
CA GLY A 24 11.72 7.86 5.84
C GLY A 24 11.98 7.84 7.36
N GLU A 25 12.80 8.78 7.82
CA GLU A 25 13.26 8.90 9.22
C GLU A 25 12.14 9.13 10.24
N GLN A 26 11.01 9.69 9.81
CA GLN A 26 9.85 9.94 10.69
C GLN A 26 9.10 8.65 11.06
N GLY A 27 9.49 7.52 10.47
CA GLY A 27 8.86 6.22 10.68
C GLY A 27 7.64 5.97 9.79
N ALA A 28 7.40 4.70 9.53
CA ALA A 28 6.40 4.27 8.57
C ALA A 28 4.96 4.66 8.92
N LEU A 29 4.57 4.60 10.21
CA LEU A 29 3.21 4.99 10.61
C LEU A 29 2.96 6.47 10.39
N ALA A 30 3.91 7.33 10.77
CA ALA A 30 3.79 8.78 10.56
C ALA A 30 3.69 9.10 9.06
N GLN A 31 4.50 8.43 8.23
CA GLN A 31 4.42 8.57 6.78
C GLN A 31 3.07 8.09 6.24
N ALA A 32 2.58 6.91 6.64
CA ALA A 32 1.30 6.39 6.21
C ALA A 32 0.14 7.33 6.57
N GLN A 33 0.17 7.91 7.77
CA GLN A 33 -0.84 8.85 8.24
C GLN A 33 -0.78 10.19 7.51
N ALA A 34 0.40 10.82 7.45
CA ALA A 34 0.54 12.18 6.90
C ALA A 34 0.47 12.19 5.37
N VAL A 35 1.09 11.22 4.70
CA VAL A 35 1.14 11.20 3.24
C VAL A 35 -0.14 10.59 2.66
N PHE A 36 -0.47 9.36 3.07
CA PHE A 36 -1.50 8.60 2.36
C PHE A 36 -2.90 8.83 2.94
N LEU A 37 -3.11 8.66 4.24
CA LEU A 37 -4.43 8.86 4.81
C LEU A 37 -4.86 10.34 4.69
N GLN A 38 -4.08 11.27 5.18
CA GLN A 38 -4.42 12.70 5.11
C GLN A 38 -4.42 13.20 3.66
N GLY A 39 -3.46 12.78 2.83
CA GLY A 39 -3.39 13.13 1.42
C GLY A 39 -4.63 12.71 0.63
N CYS A 40 -5.23 11.57 0.97
CA CYS A 40 -6.51 11.11 0.44
C CYS A 40 -7.72 11.64 1.22
N GLY A 41 -7.53 12.50 2.24
CA GLY A 41 -8.60 13.09 3.04
C GLY A 41 -9.34 12.10 3.94
N LEU A 42 -8.67 11.00 4.32
CA LEU A 42 -9.23 9.99 5.23
C LEU A 42 -9.00 10.40 6.70
N PRO A 43 -9.98 10.13 7.57
CA PRO A 43 -11.19 9.33 7.39
C PRO A 43 -12.38 10.10 6.80
N GLN A 44 -12.34 11.42 6.69
CA GLN A 44 -13.51 12.23 6.32
C GLN A 44 -14.08 11.84 4.94
N ALA A 45 -13.23 11.48 3.99
CA ALA A 45 -13.65 11.16 2.62
C ALA A 45 -14.52 9.91 2.52
N TRP A 46 -14.35 8.93 3.40
CA TRP A 46 -15.16 7.71 3.38
C TRP A 46 -16.41 7.76 4.28
N ALA A 47 -16.61 8.87 5.02
CA ALA A 47 -17.76 9.02 5.90
C ALA A 47 -19.08 8.82 5.16
N GLY A 48 -19.93 7.93 5.64
CA GLY A 48 -21.21 7.61 5.01
C GLY A 48 -21.13 6.70 3.77
N ALA A 49 -19.94 6.38 3.29
CA ALA A 49 -19.80 5.44 2.18
C ALA A 49 -20.16 4.01 2.63
N ARG A 50 -20.78 3.23 1.75
CA ARG A 50 -21.05 1.81 2.01
C ARG A 50 -19.78 0.98 1.96
N GLN A 51 -18.88 1.29 1.03
CA GLN A 51 -17.56 0.68 0.89
C GLN A 51 -16.54 1.74 0.50
N TRP A 52 -15.28 1.49 0.81
CA TRP A 52 -14.16 2.30 0.35
C TRP A 52 -13.06 1.41 -0.20
N ARG A 53 -12.60 1.71 -1.40
CA ARG A 53 -11.61 0.92 -2.13
C ARG A 53 -10.32 1.72 -2.22
N ILE A 54 -9.24 1.12 -1.78
CA ILE A 54 -7.90 1.71 -1.87
C ILE A 54 -7.06 0.85 -2.80
N LEU A 55 -6.40 1.48 -3.75
CA LEU A 55 -5.38 0.87 -4.58
C LEU A 55 -4.02 1.39 -4.15
N GLU A 56 -3.09 0.49 -3.93
CA GLU A 56 -1.70 0.81 -3.59
C GLU A 56 -0.75 0.19 -4.60
N THR A 57 0.33 0.92 -4.92
CA THR A 57 1.49 0.39 -5.64
C THR A 57 2.61 0.12 -4.64
N GLY A 58 3.11 -1.14 -4.56
CA GLY A 58 4.16 -1.53 -3.60
C GLY A 58 3.63 -1.77 -2.19
N PHE A 59 3.28 -3.03 -1.87
CA PHE A 59 2.80 -3.41 -0.53
C PHE A 59 3.88 -3.30 0.55
N GLY A 60 5.13 -3.63 0.18
CA GLY A 60 6.27 -3.56 1.07
C GLY A 60 6.04 -4.27 2.40
N MET A 61 6.20 -3.55 3.50
CA MET A 61 5.96 -4.03 4.87
C MET A 61 4.48 -4.05 5.28
N GLY A 62 3.56 -3.69 4.39
CA GLY A 62 2.12 -3.64 4.66
C GLY A 62 1.69 -2.55 5.64
N LEU A 63 2.53 -1.58 5.94
CA LEU A 63 2.29 -0.59 6.98
C LEU A 63 1.20 0.42 6.58
N ASN A 64 1.08 0.77 5.30
CA ASN A 64 -0.03 1.59 4.81
C ASN A 64 -1.39 0.87 4.98
N PHE A 65 -1.43 -0.42 4.67
CA PHE A 65 -2.62 -1.25 4.93
C PHE A 65 -2.97 -1.30 6.41
N LEU A 66 -1.98 -1.59 7.29
CA LEU A 66 -2.19 -1.67 8.73
C LEU A 66 -2.65 -0.33 9.32
N ALA A 67 -2.04 0.79 8.91
CA ALA A 67 -2.42 2.13 9.33
C ALA A 67 -3.85 2.48 8.90
N THR A 68 -4.21 2.14 7.66
CA THR A 68 -5.55 2.35 7.12
C THR A 68 -6.59 1.49 7.83
N TRP A 69 -6.27 0.22 8.11
CA TRP A 69 -7.16 -0.67 8.86
C TRP A 69 -7.34 -0.18 10.30
N ALA A 70 -6.27 0.29 10.96
CA ALA A 70 -6.37 0.89 12.30
C ALA A 70 -7.26 2.14 12.29
N ALA A 71 -7.09 3.03 11.31
CA ALA A 71 -7.94 4.21 11.14
C ALA A 71 -9.41 3.83 10.89
N TRP A 72 -9.66 2.82 10.04
CA TRP A 72 -11.01 2.30 9.78
C TRP A 72 -11.64 1.74 11.07
N ARG A 73 -10.91 1.00 11.89
CA ARG A 73 -11.42 0.49 13.18
C ARG A 73 -11.78 1.58 14.16
N ALA A 74 -10.98 2.65 14.19
CA ALA A 74 -11.15 3.76 15.13
C ALA A 74 -12.31 4.71 14.75
N ASP A 75 -12.70 4.73 13.48
CA ASP A 75 -13.71 5.67 12.99
C ASP A 75 -15.14 5.12 13.17
N ALA A 76 -15.97 5.87 13.89
CA ALA A 76 -17.39 5.52 14.08
C ALA A 76 -18.23 5.69 12.79
N GLN A 77 -17.76 6.52 11.86
CA GLN A 77 -18.43 6.76 10.57
C GLN A 77 -17.80 5.96 9.41
N ARG A 78 -16.96 4.97 9.73
CA ARG A 78 -16.30 4.11 8.76
C ARG A 78 -17.27 3.44 7.80
N PRO A 79 -16.85 3.18 6.54
CA PRO A 79 -17.63 2.37 5.61
C PRO A 79 -17.86 0.96 6.16
N GLN A 80 -18.94 0.32 5.74
CA GLN A 80 -19.23 -1.07 6.14
C GLN A 80 -18.15 -2.03 5.68
N MET A 81 -17.51 -1.73 4.53
CA MET A 81 -16.43 -2.53 3.96
C MET A 81 -15.25 -1.63 3.55
N LEU A 82 -14.07 -2.03 3.95
CA LEU A 82 -12.79 -1.55 3.43
C LEU A 82 -12.20 -2.61 2.52
N HIS A 83 -11.93 -2.26 1.27
CA HIS A 83 -11.21 -3.12 0.35
C HIS A 83 -9.88 -2.47 -0.03
N PHE A 84 -8.81 -3.02 0.47
CA PHE A 84 -7.45 -2.59 0.17
C PHE A 84 -6.86 -3.53 -0.90
N MET A 85 -6.45 -2.99 -2.02
CA MET A 85 -5.84 -3.69 -3.15
C MET A 85 -4.41 -3.19 -3.28
N SER A 86 -3.44 -4.10 -3.36
CA SER A 86 -2.04 -3.72 -3.54
C SER A 86 -1.36 -4.63 -4.55
N VAL A 87 -0.44 -4.06 -5.33
CA VAL A 87 0.45 -4.81 -6.22
C VAL A 87 1.82 -4.89 -5.58
N GLU A 88 2.47 -6.07 -5.65
CA GLU A 88 3.77 -6.30 -5.04
C GLU A 88 4.57 -7.33 -5.86
N ALA A 89 5.74 -6.94 -6.31
CA ALA A 89 6.57 -7.84 -7.11
C ALA A 89 7.44 -8.78 -6.24
N TRP A 90 7.82 -8.33 -5.05
CA TRP A 90 8.80 -8.99 -4.20
C TRP A 90 8.33 -9.05 -2.74
N PRO A 91 7.30 -9.87 -2.44
CA PRO A 91 6.74 -9.93 -1.09
C PRO A 91 7.83 -10.22 -0.05
N VAL A 92 7.84 -9.46 1.02
CA VAL A 92 8.74 -9.67 2.17
C VAL A 92 8.35 -10.93 2.95
N ALA A 93 9.21 -11.41 3.83
CA ALA A 93 8.84 -12.51 4.73
C ALA A 93 7.78 -12.03 5.75
N ALA A 94 6.86 -12.94 6.13
CA ALA A 94 5.82 -12.63 7.12
C ALA A 94 6.40 -12.17 8.47
N SER A 95 7.58 -12.67 8.87
CA SER A 95 8.29 -12.22 10.06
C SER A 95 8.72 -10.77 10.00
N ASP A 96 9.05 -10.26 8.81
CA ASP A 96 9.47 -8.86 8.63
C ASP A 96 8.28 -7.90 8.77
N LEU A 97 7.08 -8.31 8.32
CA LEU A 97 5.85 -7.56 8.58
C LEU A 97 5.57 -7.39 10.08
N LEU A 98 5.73 -8.47 10.86
CA LEU A 98 5.59 -8.40 12.32
C LEU A 98 6.63 -7.48 12.94
N ARG A 99 7.88 -7.62 12.53
CA ARG A 99 8.97 -6.81 13.06
C ARG A 99 8.75 -5.33 12.76
N ALA A 100 8.30 -4.99 11.55
CA ALA A 100 8.03 -3.60 11.15
C ALA A 100 6.92 -2.94 11.97
N ALA A 101 5.95 -3.70 12.48
CA ALA A 101 4.86 -3.21 13.33
C ALA A 101 5.18 -3.28 14.83
N GLN A 102 6.30 -3.89 15.22
CA GLN A 102 6.67 -4.12 16.63
C GLN A 102 6.80 -2.81 17.39
N GLY A 103 6.32 -2.79 18.63
CA GLY A 103 6.36 -1.62 19.49
C GLY A 103 5.30 -0.57 19.18
N ASN A 104 4.46 -0.78 18.17
CA ASN A 104 3.32 0.08 17.88
C ASN A 104 2.00 -0.57 18.36
N PRO A 105 1.40 -0.08 19.47
CA PRO A 105 0.21 -0.72 20.05
C PRO A 105 -1.01 -0.76 19.14
N ALA A 106 -1.12 0.19 18.19
CA ALA A 106 -2.24 0.24 17.25
C ALA A 106 -2.07 -0.76 16.09
N LEU A 107 -0.83 -1.01 15.66
CA LEU A 107 -0.55 -1.84 14.48
C LEU A 107 -0.21 -3.29 14.84
N GLU A 108 0.47 -3.53 15.94
CA GLU A 108 0.97 -4.86 16.29
C GLU A 108 -0.12 -5.94 16.36
N PRO A 109 -1.32 -5.70 16.96
CA PRO A 109 -2.39 -6.70 16.94
C PRO A 109 -2.94 -7.00 15.55
N LEU A 110 -2.92 -6.00 14.64
CA LEU A 110 -3.35 -6.16 13.26
C LEU A 110 -2.30 -6.89 12.43
N ALA A 111 -1.03 -6.56 12.66
CA ALA A 111 0.10 -7.25 12.02
C ALA A 111 0.14 -8.74 12.35
N ARG A 112 -0.22 -9.13 13.57
CA ARG A 112 -0.36 -10.56 13.95
C ARG A 112 -1.48 -11.25 13.16
N GLN A 113 -2.60 -10.58 12.94
CA GLN A 113 -3.68 -11.12 12.12
C GLN A 113 -3.28 -11.22 10.64
N LEU A 114 -2.57 -10.21 10.11
CA LEU A 114 -2.02 -10.23 8.76
C LEU A 114 -1.03 -11.39 8.62
N HIS A 115 -0.07 -11.50 9.53
CA HIS A 115 0.95 -12.57 9.55
C HIS A 115 0.31 -13.97 9.48
N ALA A 116 -0.77 -14.20 10.22
CA ALA A 116 -1.44 -15.51 10.26
C ALA A 116 -2.02 -15.94 8.89
N GLN A 117 -2.24 -15.01 7.96
CA GLN A 117 -2.76 -15.29 6.62
C GLN A 117 -1.72 -15.02 5.52
N TYR A 118 -0.59 -14.38 5.83
CA TYR A 118 0.43 -13.96 4.86
C TYR A 118 1.44 -15.10 4.59
N TRP A 119 0.96 -16.11 3.87
CA TRP A 119 1.78 -17.27 3.50
C TRP A 119 1.35 -17.81 2.13
N GLY A 120 2.24 -18.55 1.47
CA GLY A 120 1.95 -19.16 0.18
C GLY A 120 1.74 -18.16 -0.96
N LEU A 121 2.28 -16.95 -0.87
CA LEU A 121 2.12 -15.89 -1.86
C LEU A 121 2.97 -16.19 -3.10
N LEU A 122 2.37 -16.91 -4.02
CA LEU A 122 2.92 -17.15 -5.36
C LEU A 122 2.47 -16.03 -6.33
N PRO A 123 3.09 -15.89 -7.52
CA PRO A 123 2.58 -14.99 -8.54
C PRO A 123 1.09 -15.21 -8.81
N GLY A 124 0.31 -14.13 -8.84
CA GLY A 124 -1.14 -14.16 -8.98
C GLY A 124 -1.87 -13.34 -7.93
N VAL A 125 -3.16 -13.48 -7.83
CA VAL A 125 -4.02 -12.67 -6.94
C VAL A 125 -4.43 -13.47 -5.71
N HIS A 126 -4.13 -12.92 -4.54
CA HIS A 126 -4.45 -13.49 -3.23
C HIS A 126 -5.42 -12.59 -2.49
N ARG A 127 -6.40 -13.19 -1.80
CA ARG A 127 -7.34 -12.45 -0.97
C ARG A 127 -7.28 -12.89 0.47
N LEU A 128 -6.98 -11.96 1.36
CA LEU A 128 -6.96 -12.13 2.80
C LEU A 128 -8.16 -11.39 3.38
N VAL A 129 -8.80 -12.01 4.39
CA VAL A 129 -10.10 -11.56 4.89
C VAL A 129 -10.01 -11.32 6.40
N PHE A 130 -10.42 -10.13 6.84
CA PHE A 130 -10.36 -9.70 8.23
C PHE A 130 -11.71 -9.13 8.68
N GLU A 131 -11.88 -8.89 9.99
CA GLU A 131 -13.05 -8.26 10.59
C GLU A 131 -14.38 -8.92 10.18
N GLY A 132 -14.38 -10.25 10.06
CA GLY A 132 -15.58 -10.97 9.62
C GLY A 132 -16.03 -10.65 8.20
N GLY A 133 -15.08 -10.37 7.30
CA GLY A 133 -15.36 -10.04 5.90
C GLY A 133 -15.53 -8.55 5.62
N ARG A 134 -15.38 -7.68 6.62
CA ARG A 134 -15.52 -6.23 6.45
C ARG A 134 -14.23 -5.53 6.02
N VAL A 135 -13.08 -6.16 6.22
CA VAL A 135 -11.78 -5.69 5.72
C VAL A 135 -11.22 -6.76 4.81
N LEU A 136 -11.01 -6.41 3.56
CA LEU A 136 -10.44 -7.28 2.52
C LEU A 136 -9.09 -6.70 2.10
N LEU A 137 -8.07 -7.55 2.07
CA LEU A 137 -6.79 -7.26 1.44
C LEU A 137 -6.66 -8.14 0.19
N THR A 138 -6.53 -7.52 -0.97
CA THR A 138 -6.21 -8.20 -2.21
C THR A 138 -4.77 -7.86 -2.59
N LEU A 139 -3.91 -8.88 -2.64
CA LEU A 139 -2.51 -8.76 -3.07
C LEU A 139 -2.37 -9.38 -4.46
N ALA A 140 -1.95 -8.58 -5.43
CA ALA A 140 -1.56 -9.06 -6.74
C ALA A 140 -0.02 -9.16 -6.78
N ILE A 141 0.47 -10.40 -6.75
CA ILE A 141 1.90 -10.68 -6.69
C ILE A 141 2.44 -10.80 -8.12
N GLY A 142 3.34 -9.89 -8.48
CA GLY A 142 3.95 -9.82 -9.79
C GLY A 142 4.32 -8.39 -10.20
N ASP A 143 4.75 -8.22 -11.43
CA ASP A 143 5.06 -6.92 -12.01
C ASP A 143 3.89 -5.95 -11.93
N ALA A 144 4.12 -4.72 -11.45
CA ALA A 144 3.05 -3.76 -11.17
C ALA A 144 2.25 -3.39 -12.42
N HIS A 145 2.93 -3.11 -13.55
CA HIS A 145 2.26 -2.77 -14.80
C HIS A 145 1.37 -3.90 -15.28
N MET A 146 1.88 -5.14 -15.27
CA MET A 146 1.12 -6.32 -15.71
C MET A 146 -0.08 -6.58 -14.81
N GLN A 147 0.11 -6.56 -13.48
CA GLN A 147 -0.96 -6.79 -12.53
C GLN A 147 -2.06 -5.72 -12.63
N LEU A 148 -1.72 -4.44 -12.69
CA LEU A 148 -2.68 -3.35 -12.82
C LEU A 148 -3.44 -3.42 -14.16
N ARG A 149 -2.77 -3.81 -15.24
CA ARG A 149 -3.37 -3.91 -16.56
C ARG A 149 -4.40 -5.04 -16.66
N GLU A 150 -4.17 -6.15 -15.97
CA GLU A 150 -5.02 -7.34 -16.02
C GLU A 150 -6.26 -7.23 -15.11
N GLN A 151 -6.26 -6.32 -14.16
CA GLN A 151 -7.35 -6.17 -13.21
C GLN A 151 -8.37 -5.11 -13.65
N ALA A 152 -9.63 -5.36 -13.35
CA ALA A 152 -10.74 -4.42 -13.53
C ALA A 152 -11.08 -3.74 -12.18
N TRP A 153 -10.06 -3.30 -11.44
CA TRP A 153 -10.25 -2.63 -10.17
C TRP A 153 -10.75 -1.20 -10.36
N GLN A 154 -11.49 -0.72 -9.36
CA GLN A 154 -11.92 0.67 -9.25
C GLN A 154 -11.54 1.17 -7.85
N ALA A 155 -10.82 2.28 -7.77
CA ALA A 155 -10.31 2.82 -6.51
C ALA A 155 -10.97 4.17 -6.18
N ASP A 156 -11.34 4.34 -4.91
CA ASP A 156 -11.80 5.61 -4.34
C ASP A 156 -10.60 6.43 -3.86
N SER A 157 -9.52 5.74 -3.45
CA SER A 157 -8.21 6.34 -3.15
C SER A 157 -7.07 5.54 -3.77
N VAL A 158 -6.00 6.23 -4.17
CA VAL A 158 -4.76 5.62 -4.66
C VAL A 158 -3.61 6.06 -3.76
N TYR A 159 -2.88 5.08 -3.22
CA TYR A 159 -1.61 5.27 -2.53
C TYR A 159 -0.50 4.92 -3.53
N LEU A 160 0.05 5.94 -4.16
CA LEU A 160 1.13 5.76 -5.12
C LEU A 160 2.45 5.70 -4.35
N ASP A 161 2.82 4.47 -4.00
CA ASP A 161 3.98 4.13 -3.16
C ASP A 161 4.97 3.24 -3.91
N GLY A 162 6.16 3.07 -3.36
CA GLY A 162 7.27 2.29 -3.91
C GLY A 162 8.61 2.91 -3.54
N PHE A 163 9.70 2.24 -3.84
CA PHE A 163 11.05 2.78 -3.67
C PHE A 163 11.27 4.00 -4.57
N ALA A 164 12.26 4.82 -4.23
CA ALA A 164 12.56 6.05 -4.94
C ALA A 164 12.64 5.83 -6.47
N PRO A 165 12.19 6.79 -7.30
CA PRO A 165 12.15 6.61 -8.75
C PRO A 165 13.48 6.23 -9.39
N GLN A 166 14.62 6.65 -8.81
CA GLN A 166 15.95 6.24 -9.26
C GLN A 166 16.32 4.81 -8.86
N CYS A 167 15.69 4.25 -7.82
CA CYS A 167 15.95 2.90 -7.32
C CYS A 167 15.00 1.87 -7.94
N ASN A 168 13.78 2.27 -8.25
CA ASN A 168 12.75 1.42 -8.84
C ASN A 168 11.98 2.19 -9.94
N PRO A 169 12.58 2.47 -11.09
CA PRO A 169 11.95 3.28 -12.15
C PRO A 169 10.70 2.64 -12.75
N ASP A 170 10.58 1.32 -12.72
CA ASP A 170 9.51 0.59 -13.41
C ASP A 170 8.13 0.88 -12.78
N ILE A 171 8.04 0.99 -11.45
CA ILE A 171 6.78 1.27 -10.77
C ILE A 171 6.29 2.71 -11.04
N TRP A 172 7.21 3.63 -11.38
CA TRP A 172 6.95 5.04 -11.69
C TRP A 172 6.87 5.32 -13.19
N SER A 173 6.99 4.29 -14.02
CA SER A 173 6.97 4.43 -15.47
C SER A 173 5.60 4.88 -15.97
N LEU A 174 5.57 5.63 -17.08
CA LEU A 174 4.31 6.07 -17.69
C LEU A 174 3.35 4.91 -17.97
N PRO A 175 3.78 3.75 -18.51
CA PRO A 175 2.87 2.61 -18.69
C PRO A 175 2.24 2.11 -17.39
N THR A 176 3.00 2.06 -16.29
CA THR A 176 2.50 1.65 -14.96
C THR A 176 1.49 2.67 -14.44
N LEU A 177 1.79 3.97 -14.54
CA LEU A 177 0.89 5.03 -14.10
C LEU A 177 -0.39 5.09 -14.94
N GLN A 178 -0.32 4.84 -16.26
CA GLN A 178 -1.50 4.71 -17.11
C GLN A 178 -2.36 3.50 -16.73
N ALA A 179 -1.73 2.37 -16.40
CA ALA A 179 -2.45 1.19 -15.94
C ALA A 179 -3.15 1.45 -14.59
N MET A 180 -2.50 2.18 -13.67
CA MET A 180 -3.08 2.63 -12.40
C MET A 180 -4.24 3.61 -12.66
N ALA A 181 -4.08 4.59 -13.54
CA ALA A 181 -5.11 5.59 -13.85
C ALA A 181 -6.41 4.95 -14.38
N ARG A 182 -6.32 3.84 -15.11
CA ARG A 182 -7.50 3.05 -15.53
C ARG A 182 -8.33 2.50 -14.36
N CYS A 183 -7.73 2.36 -13.18
CA CYS A 183 -8.41 1.96 -11.96
C CYS A 183 -9.08 3.15 -11.24
N CYS A 184 -8.90 4.38 -11.73
CA CYS A 184 -9.49 5.58 -11.16
C CYS A 184 -10.85 5.89 -11.81
N HIS A 185 -11.68 6.61 -11.08
CA HIS A 185 -12.93 7.18 -11.56
C HIS A 185 -12.97 8.69 -11.19
N PRO A 186 -13.88 9.49 -11.76
CA PRO A 186 -14.02 10.88 -11.33
C PRO A 186 -14.27 10.98 -9.83
N GLY A 187 -13.39 11.70 -9.13
CA GLY A 187 -13.42 11.82 -7.66
C GLY A 187 -12.45 10.90 -6.92
N THR A 188 -11.76 9.98 -7.59
CA THR A 188 -10.64 9.22 -6.99
C THR A 188 -9.58 10.19 -6.47
N ARG A 189 -9.10 9.96 -5.25
CA ARG A 189 -8.07 10.76 -4.59
C ARG A 189 -6.74 10.04 -4.67
N LEU A 190 -5.69 10.74 -5.05
CA LEU A 190 -4.35 10.16 -5.16
C LEU A 190 -3.39 10.88 -4.21
N ALA A 191 -2.60 10.11 -3.50
CA ALA A 191 -1.49 10.60 -2.69
C ALA A 191 -0.20 9.84 -3.00
N SER A 192 0.93 10.55 -2.96
CA SER A 192 2.26 9.97 -3.14
C SER A 192 3.25 10.63 -2.20
N TRP A 193 4.24 9.87 -1.74
CA TRP A 193 5.33 10.41 -0.95
C TRP A 193 6.38 11.11 -1.82
N THR A 194 6.48 10.74 -3.10
CA THR A 194 7.49 11.33 -4.00
C THR A 194 7.03 12.68 -4.55
N VAL A 195 7.96 13.62 -4.58
CA VAL A 195 7.80 14.94 -5.21
C VAL A 195 8.54 15.05 -6.53
N ALA A 196 9.04 13.94 -7.08
CA ALA A 196 9.82 13.92 -8.30
C ALA A 196 9.06 14.53 -9.49
N GLY A 197 9.69 15.48 -10.20
CA GLY A 197 9.09 16.16 -11.35
C GLY A 197 8.66 15.21 -12.45
N SER A 198 9.49 14.21 -12.75
CA SER A 198 9.19 13.17 -13.76
C SER A 198 7.91 12.38 -13.44
N VAL A 199 7.65 12.07 -12.17
CA VAL A 199 6.42 11.38 -11.76
C VAL A 199 5.20 12.30 -11.93
N ARG A 200 5.33 13.58 -11.55
CA ARG A 200 4.24 14.56 -11.75
C ARG A 200 3.93 14.78 -13.24
N GLU A 201 4.96 14.86 -14.08
CA GLU A 201 4.80 14.96 -15.53
C GLU A 201 4.13 13.73 -16.13
N ALA A 202 4.50 12.53 -15.68
CA ALA A 202 3.89 11.30 -16.14
C ALA A 202 2.43 11.18 -15.67
N LEU A 203 2.11 11.58 -14.43
CA LEU A 203 0.72 11.64 -13.94
C LEU A 203 -0.12 12.63 -14.74
N ALA A 204 0.42 13.79 -15.09
CA ALA A 204 -0.29 14.77 -15.92
C ALA A 204 -0.62 14.24 -17.34
N GLN A 205 0.14 13.26 -17.83
CA GLN A 205 -0.15 12.57 -19.09
C GLN A 205 -1.22 11.49 -18.97
N CYS A 206 -1.59 11.12 -17.75
CA CYS A 206 -2.64 10.12 -17.51
C CYS A 206 -4.06 10.72 -17.43
N GLY A 207 -4.19 12.06 -17.38
CA GLY A 207 -5.47 12.79 -17.32
C GLY A 207 -5.68 13.50 -15.99
#